data_0e54494f836735ae54a9380a608e8e4d
#
_entry.id   0e54494f836735ae54a9380a608e8e4d
#
_cell.length_a   1.000
_cell.length_b   1.000
_cell.length_c   1.000
_cell.angle_alpha   90.00
_cell.angle_beta   90.00
_cell.angle_gamma   90.00
#
_symmetry.space_group_name_H-M   'P 1'
#
loop_
_entity.id
_entity.type
_entity.pdbx_description
1 polymer ?
#
loop_
_entity_poly.entity_id
_entity_poly.type
_entity_poly.pdbx_seq_one_letter_code
_entity_poly.pdbx_strand_id
1 'polypeptide(L)'
;APSGEKIATYDKVHMFDVDLDNGESWRESATYEPGKETVIAELPFAKVGMAVCYDIRFPQLFRAQALAGANVITGPAAFTRQTGEAHWHVLQRARAIENGAFLISAAQGGVHEDGRETYGHSLIVSPWGKVLAEAAHDEPGVIVADIDVSESTAARAKVPNLKNAREFSVKVAQEKQDA
;
A
#
# COMPACT_ATOMS: atom_id res chain seq x y z
N ALA A 1 3.35 -12.26 -16.36
CA ALA A 1 3.51 -11.62 -17.68
C ALA A 1 2.22 -11.75 -18.49
N PRO A 2 1.99 -10.94 -19.54
CA PRO A 2 0.83 -11.09 -20.42
C PRO A 2 0.70 -12.47 -21.07
N SER A 3 1.82 -13.19 -21.19
CA SER A 3 1.86 -14.59 -21.66
C SER A 3 1.31 -15.61 -20.67
N GLY A 4 0.99 -15.21 -19.43
CA GLY A 4 0.68 -16.11 -18.32
C GLY A 4 1.89 -16.64 -17.57
N GLU A 5 3.10 -16.33 -18.00
CA GLU A 5 4.33 -16.74 -17.30
C GLU A 5 4.47 -16.01 -15.96
N LYS A 6 4.85 -16.75 -14.92
CA LYS A 6 5.19 -16.18 -13.61
C LYS A 6 6.60 -15.60 -13.65
N ILE A 7 6.73 -14.27 -13.65
CA ILE A 7 8.01 -13.56 -13.70
C ILE A 7 8.47 -13.01 -12.35
N ALA A 8 7.58 -12.91 -11.38
CA ALA A 8 7.89 -12.41 -10.04
C ALA A 8 7.02 -13.09 -8.98
N THR A 9 7.57 -13.16 -7.78
CA THR A 9 6.86 -13.56 -6.55
C THR A 9 7.29 -12.60 -5.45
N TYR A 10 6.36 -12.23 -4.59
CA TYR A 10 6.62 -11.37 -3.44
C TYR A 10 6.17 -12.07 -2.17
N ASP A 11 7.08 -12.20 -1.22
CA ASP A 11 6.79 -12.64 0.13
C ASP A 11 6.60 -11.39 1.00
N LYS A 12 5.45 -11.30 1.65
CA LYS A 12 5.06 -10.15 2.48
C LYS A 12 6.15 -9.85 3.53
N VAL A 13 6.60 -8.59 3.59
CA VAL A 13 7.69 -8.18 4.49
C VAL A 13 7.19 -7.90 5.91
N HIS A 14 6.03 -7.27 6.06
CA HIS A 14 5.55 -6.82 7.36
C HIS A 14 4.39 -7.69 7.85
N MET A 15 4.62 -8.44 8.92
CA MET A 15 3.63 -9.30 9.55
C MET A 15 2.64 -8.50 10.40
N PHE A 16 1.35 -8.88 10.32
CA PHE A 16 0.27 -8.23 11.05
C PHE A 16 0.15 -8.82 12.45
N ASP A 17 0.94 -8.29 13.38
CA ASP A 17 0.91 -8.64 14.81
C ASP A 17 0.37 -7.43 15.57
N VAL A 18 -0.91 -7.46 15.93
CA VAL A 18 -1.59 -6.33 16.55
C VAL A 18 -2.63 -6.79 17.58
N ASP A 19 -2.90 -5.92 18.53
CA ASP A 19 -4.04 -6.00 19.43
C ASP A 19 -4.93 -4.78 19.19
N LEU A 20 -6.21 -5.00 18.94
CA LEU A 20 -7.19 -3.96 18.68
C LEU A 20 -8.11 -3.73 19.89
N ASP A 21 -8.64 -2.50 20.00
CA ASP A 21 -9.49 -2.10 21.13
C ASP A 21 -10.80 -2.90 21.22
N ASN A 22 -11.27 -3.47 20.11
CA ASN A 22 -12.44 -4.34 20.05
C ASN A 22 -12.17 -5.77 20.55
N GLY A 23 -10.94 -6.06 21.00
CA GLY A 23 -10.50 -7.37 21.51
C GLY A 23 -9.96 -8.31 20.45
N GLU A 24 -9.92 -7.92 19.17
CA GLU A 24 -9.24 -8.70 18.13
C GLU A 24 -7.72 -8.70 18.36
N SER A 25 -7.13 -9.89 18.33
CA SER A 25 -5.69 -10.08 18.42
C SER A 25 -5.20 -10.91 17.23
N TRP A 26 -4.17 -10.43 16.58
CA TRP A 26 -3.58 -11.05 15.39
C TRP A 26 -2.10 -11.33 15.62
N ARG A 27 -1.64 -12.50 15.17
CA ARG A 27 -0.24 -12.93 15.27
C ARG A 27 0.15 -13.65 13.98
N GLU A 28 0.27 -12.88 12.90
CA GLU A 28 0.61 -13.44 11.58
C GLU A 28 1.99 -14.09 11.61
N SER A 29 2.95 -13.52 12.36
CA SER A 29 4.29 -14.07 12.53
C SER A 29 4.34 -15.41 13.24
N ALA A 30 3.28 -15.83 13.90
CA ALA A 30 3.19 -17.17 14.48
C ALA A 30 3.05 -18.29 13.44
N THR A 31 2.63 -17.93 12.21
CA THR A 31 2.36 -18.89 11.14
C THR A 31 3.26 -18.66 9.92
N TYR A 32 3.64 -17.43 9.63
CA TYR A 32 4.37 -17.04 8.43
C TYR A 32 5.70 -16.37 8.77
N GLU A 33 6.72 -16.66 7.98
CA GLU A 33 7.99 -15.93 8.03
C GLU A 33 7.91 -14.67 7.15
N PRO A 34 8.47 -13.54 7.60
CA PRO A 34 8.51 -12.32 6.80
C PRO A 34 9.46 -12.46 5.62
N GLY A 35 9.06 -11.92 4.47
CA GLY A 35 9.97 -11.68 3.36
C GLY A 35 11.07 -10.66 3.72
N LYS A 36 12.12 -10.64 2.93
CA LYS A 36 13.29 -9.76 3.16
C LYS A 36 13.51 -8.74 2.05
N GLU A 37 12.78 -8.87 0.95
CA GLU A 37 12.97 -8.09 -0.26
C GLU A 37 11.64 -7.50 -0.73
N THR A 38 11.67 -6.27 -1.19
CA THR A 38 10.57 -5.72 -1.98
C THR A 38 10.78 -6.06 -3.45
N VAL A 39 9.70 -6.31 -4.19
CA VAL A 39 9.76 -6.83 -5.56
C VAL A 39 9.06 -5.88 -6.52
N ILE A 40 9.68 -5.67 -7.68
CA ILE A 40 9.09 -4.97 -8.82
C ILE A 40 9.06 -5.94 -10.01
N ALA A 41 7.87 -6.15 -10.56
CA ALA A 41 7.69 -6.85 -11.83
C ALA A 41 7.78 -5.85 -12.99
N GLU A 42 8.74 -6.04 -13.87
CA GLU A 42 8.89 -5.21 -15.05
C GLU A 42 8.08 -5.79 -16.22
N LEU A 43 7.01 -5.08 -16.58
CA LEU A 43 6.12 -5.42 -17.68
C LEU A 43 6.34 -4.48 -18.87
N PRO A 44 5.95 -4.87 -20.10
CA PRO A 44 6.12 -4.01 -21.27
C PRO A 44 5.46 -2.64 -21.16
N PHE A 45 4.43 -2.51 -20.32
CA PHE A 45 3.60 -1.31 -20.18
C PHE A 45 3.70 -0.65 -18.80
N ALA A 46 4.28 -1.31 -17.79
CA ALA A 46 4.40 -0.77 -16.44
C ALA A 46 5.48 -1.47 -15.63
N LYS A 47 6.06 -0.76 -14.64
CA LYS A 47 6.85 -1.34 -13.55
C LYS A 47 5.94 -1.45 -12.33
N VAL A 48 5.57 -2.68 -11.97
CA VAL A 48 4.59 -2.99 -10.94
C VAL A 48 5.29 -3.35 -9.65
N GLY A 49 5.24 -2.48 -8.65
CA GLY A 49 5.64 -2.78 -7.28
C GLY A 49 4.62 -3.68 -6.59
N MET A 50 5.10 -4.60 -5.78
CA MET A 50 4.26 -5.57 -5.07
C MET A 50 4.28 -5.28 -3.59
N ALA A 51 3.11 -5.17 -2.97
CA ALA A 51 2.91 -5.03 -1.54
C ALA A 51 1.66 -5.83 -1.14
N VAL A 52 1.53 -6.21 0.14
CA VAL A 52 0.39 -6.97 0.64
C VAL A 52 -0.09 -6.38 1.97
N CYS A 53 -1.36 -5.96 2.00
CA CYS A 53 -2.13 -5.65 3.20
C CYS A 53 -1.38 -4.71 4.17
N TYR A 54 -0.84 -5.25 5.27
CA TYR A 54 -0.17 -4.51 6.33
C TYR A 54 1.03 -3.68 5.85
N ASP A 55 1.67 -4.07 4.74
CA ASP A 55 2.78 -3.32 4.14
C ASP A 55 2.41 -1.84 3.88
N ILE A 56 1.13 -1.53 3.66
CA ILE A 56 0.68 -0.16 3.40
C ILE A 56 0.99 0.82 4.54
N ARG A 57 1.20 0.32 5.76
CA ARG A 57 1.57 1.13 6.92
C ARG A 57 3.04 1.54 6.94
N PHE A 58 3.85 0.99 6.04
CA PHE A 58 5.30 1.17 5.99
C PHE A 58 5.71 1.98 4.76
N PRO A 59 5.71 3.32 4.83
CA PRO A 59 5.96 4.20 3.70
C PRO A 59 7.31 3.95 3.02
N GLN A 60 8.31 3.49 3.77
CA GLN A 60 9.65 3.21 3.26
C GLN A 60 9.66 2.10 2.20
N LEU A 61 8.80 1.08 2.30
CA LEU A 61 8.67 0.03 1.27
C LEU A 61 8.21 0.62 -0.05
N PHE A 62 7.14 1.41 -0.03
CA PHE A 62 6.58 2.08 -1.21
C PHE A 62 7.57 3.10 -1.79
N ARG A 63 8.29 3.81 -0.92
CA ARG A 63 9.33 4.75 -1.32
C ARG A 63 10.46 4.04 -2.05
N ALA A 64 10.94 2.91 -1.55
CA ALA A 64 11.98 2.11 -2.20
C ALA A 64 11.54 1.65 -3.60
N GLN A 65 10.31 1.16 -3.72
CA GLN A 65 9.75 0.75 -5.02
C GLN A 65 9.65 1.93 -6.00
N ALA A 66 9.18 3.08 -5.53
CA ALA A 66 9.07 4.27 -6.38
C ALA A 66 10.45 4.79 -6.85
N LEU A 67 11.46 4.77 -5.98
CA LEU A 67 12.85 5.13 -6.31
C LEU A 67 13.46 4.14 -7.32
N ALA A 68 13.10 2.86 -7.25
CA ALA A 68 13.49 1.84 -8.23
C ALA A 68 12.66 1.87 -9.53
N GLY A 69 11.71 2.83 -9.64
CA GLY A 69 11.00 3.13 -10.87
C GLY A 69 9.59 2.56 -10.97
N ALA A 70 9.03 1.93 -9.93
CA ALA A 70 7.65 1.48 -9.95
C ALA A 70 6.71 2.68 -10.20
N ASN A 71 5.81 2.54 -11.17
CA ASN A 71 4.78 3.54 -11.53
C ASN A 71 3.37 3.05 -11.22
N VAL A 72 3.21 1.76 -10.98
CA VAL A 72 2.01 1.11 -10.42
C VAL A 72 2.45 0.30 -9.22
N ILE A 73 1.67 0.32 -8.13
CA ILE A 73 1.91 -0.54 -6.96
C ILE A 73 0.61 -1.26 -6.63
N THR A 74 0.69 -2.58 -6.42
CA THR A 74 -0.46 -3.40 -6.02
C THR A 74 -0.43 -3.66 -4.52
N GLY A 75 -1.61 -3.68 -3.88
CA GLY A 75 -1.73 -3.91 -2.44
C GLY A 75 -2.99 -4.70 -2.07
N PRO A 76 -3.09 -5.99 -2.48
CA PRO A 76 -4.23 -6.81 -2.06
C PRO A 76 -4.29 -6.90 -0.54
N ALA A 77 -5.51 -6.92 0.02
CA ALA A 77 -5.69 -6.83 1.47
C ALA A 77 -6.94 -7.53 1.98
N ALA A 78 -6.93 -7.83 3.27
CA ALA A 78 -8.09 -8.14 4.09
C ALA A 78 -7.97 -7.26 5.36
N PHE A 79 -8.29 -5.97 5.23
CA PHE A 79 -8.21 -5.02 6.34
C PHE A 79 -9.33 -5.27 7.33
N THR A 80 -9.05 -5.29 8.62
CA THR A 80 -10.11 -5.36 9.64
C THR A 80 -11.07 -4.17 9.46
N ARG A 81 -12.34 -4.35 9.73
CA ARG A 81 -13.36 -3.29 9.54
C ARG A 81 -12.98 -2.02 10.30
N GLN A 82 -12.64 -2.14 11.59
CA GLN A 82 -12.27 -1.00 12.43
C GLN A 82 -11.12 -0.16 11.84
N THR A 83 -10.03 -0.81 11.45
CA THR A 83 -8.88 -0.09 10.92
C THR A 83 -9.07 0.33 9.46
N GLY A 84 -9.92 -0.38 8.73
CA GLY A 84 -10.28 -0.06 7.35
C GLY A 84 -11.06 1.24 7.27
N GLU A 85 -12.11 1.39 8.07
CA GLU A 85 -12.93 2.61 8.16
C GLU A 85 -12.09 3.84 8.48
N ALA A 86 -11.15 3.72 9.42
CA ALA A 86 -10.31 4.83 9.86
C ALA A 86 -9.14 5.14 8.91
N HIS A 87 -8.54 4.13 8.27
CA HIS A 87 -7.21 4.30 7.68
C HIS A 87 -7.12 3.95 6.18
N TRP A 88 -7.97 3.06 5.65
CA TRP A 88 -7.78 2.47 4.34
C TRP A 88 -7.63 3.50 3.22
N HIS A 89 -8.60 4.36 3.04
CA HIS A 89 -8.61 5.38 1.99
C HIS A 89 -7.46 6.39 2.15
N VAL A 90 -7.21 6.80 3.39
CA VAL A 90 -6.15 7.77 3.70
C VAL A 90 -4.78 7.20 3.33
N LEU A 91 -4.50 5.96 3.75
CA LEU A 91 -3.22 5.32 3.46
C LEU A 91 -3.04 5.06 1.97
N GLN A 92 -4.05 4.54 1.27
CA GLN A 92 -4.00 4.31 -0.17
C GLN A 92 -3.65 5.59 -0.93
N ARG A 93 -4.35 6.68 -0.62
CA ARG A 93 -4.12 7.98 -1.25
C ARG A 93 -2.76 8.57 -0.87
N ALA A 94 -2.35 8.44 0.38
CA ALA A 94 -1.04 8.91 0.83
C ALA A 94 0.09 8.20 0.07
N ARG A 95 0.03 6.85 -0.03
CA ARG A 95 1.04 6.09 -0.79
C ARG A 95 1.08 6.46 -2.25
N ALA A 96 -0.07 6.72 -2.89
CA ALA A 96 -0.12 7.19 -4.27
C ALA A 96 0.55 8.55 -4.44
N ILE A 97 0.19 9.53 -3.59
CA ILE A 97 0.67 10.92 -3.67
C ILE A 97 2.17 11.01 -3.40
N GLU A 98 2.64 10.46 -2.29
CA GLU A 98 4.03 10.59 -1.85
C GLU A 98 5.04 9.87 -2.76
N ASN A 99 4.56 8.91 -3.56
CA ASN A 99 5.37 8.13 -4.48
C ASN A 99 5.12 8.48 -5.96
N GLY A 100 4.09 9.30 -6.23
CA GLY A 100 3.68 9.63 -7.59
C GLY A 100 3.43 8.36 -8.42
N ALA A 101 2.69 7.39 -7.86
CA ALA A 101 2.42 6.09 -8.48
C ALA A 101 0.92 5.77 -8.39
N PHE A 102 0.42 4.99 -9.35
CA PHE A 102 -0.91 4.39 -9.20
C PHE A 102 -0.91 3.34 -8.10
N LEU A 103 -2.00 3.29 -7.33
CA LEU A 103 -2.25 2.22 -6.38
C LEU A 103 -3.47 1.41 -6.86
N ILE A 104 -3.31 0.07 -6.91
CA ILE A 104 -4.37 -0.87 -7.30
C ILE A 104 -4.48 -1.91 -6.19
N SER A 105 -5.55 -1.84 -5.41
CA SER A 105 -5.70 -2.65 -4.21
C SER A 105 -7.03 -3.39 -4.22
N ALA A 106 -6.95 -4.70 -4.47
CA ALA A 106 -8.07 -5.60 -4.27
C ALA A 106 -8.24 -5.89 -2.78
N ALA A 107 -9.42 -5.72 -2.23
CA ALA A 107 -9.67 -5.88 -0.81
C ALA A 107 -10.87 -6.79 -0.55
N GLN A 108 -10.68 -7.77 0.35
CA GLN A 108 -11.77 -8.60 0.84
C GLN A 108 -12.67 -7.78 1.77
N GLY A 109 -13.99 -7.92 1.61
CA GLY A 109 -15.01 -7.26 2.40
C GLY A 109 -16.01 -8.25 3.00
N GLY A 110 -16.76 -7.81 4.00
CA GLY A 110 -17.87 -8.54 4.59
C GLY A 110 -17.52 -9.34 5.83
N VAL A 111 -18.47 -10.17 6.24
CA VAL A 111 -18.37 -11.06 7.40
C VAL A 111 -17.89 -12.43 6.94
N HIS A 112 -16.85 -12.96 7.56
CA HIS A 112 -16.26 -14.26 7.26
C HIS A 112 -16.83 -15.37 8.18
N GLU A 113 -16.62 -16.63 7.79
CA GLU A 113 -17.18 -17.81 8.51
C GLU A 113 -16.76 -17.87 9.99
N ASP A 114 -15.60 -17.34 10.34
CA ASP A 114 -15.06 -17.26 11.69
C ASP A 114 -15.59 -16.05 12.50
N GLY A 115 -16.53 -15.29 11.93
CA GLY A 115 -17.13 -14.11 12.54
C GLY A 115 -16.33 -12.83 12.44
N ARG A 116 -15.12 -12.85 11.85
CA ARG A 116 -14.32 -11.66 11.60
C ARG A 116 -14.93 -10.84 10.47
N GLU A 117 -14.72 -9.53 10.54
CA GLU A 117 -15.18 -8.61 9.53
C GLU A 117 -14.02 -7.90 8.85
N THR A 118 -14.09 -7.80 7.53
CA THR A 118 -13.14 -7.01 6.73
C THR A 118 -13.83 -5.88 6.01
N TYR A 119 -13.06 -4.81 5.75
CA TYR A 119 -13.59 -3.52 5.31
C TYR A 119 -13.98 -3.51 3.83
N GLY A 120 -13.33 -4.31 2.98
CA GLY A 120 -13.54 -4.27 1.54
C GLY A 120 -12.97 -3.00 0.91
N HIS A 121 -13.76 -2.32 0.10
CA HIS A 121 -13.39 -1.10 -0.60
C HIS A 121 -12.14 -1.26 -1.48
N SER A 122 -12.18 -2.24 -2.39
CA SER A 122 -11.15 -2.32 -3.44
C SER A 122 -11.01 -0.98 -4.15
N LEU A 123 -9.78 -0.49 -4.34
CA LEU A 123 -9.51 0.86 -4.83
C LEU A 123 -8.52 0.87 -6.01
N ILE A 124 -8.74 1.80 -6.95
CA ILE A 124 -7.75 2.27 -7.92
C ILE A 124 -7.53 3.75 -7.68
N VAL A 125 -6.30 4.15 -7.37
CA VAL A 125 -5.94 5.53 -7.02
C VAL A 125 -4.87 6.05 -7.98
N SER A 126 -5.06 7.26 -8.51
CA SER A 126 -4.10 7.91 -9.40
C SER A 126 -2.87 8.45 -8.65
N PRO A 127 -1.75 8.75 -9.34
CA PRO A 127 -0.57 9.38 -8.73
C PRO A 127 -0.84 10.72 -8.04
N TRP A 128 -1.99 11.35 -8.34
CA TRP A 128 -2.44 12.60 -7.72
C TRP A 128 -3.37 12.39 -6.52
N GLY A 129 -3.59 11.12 -6.13
CA GLY A 129 -4.44 10.76 -5.00
C GLY A 129 -5.95 10.78 -5.29
N LYS A 130 -6.35 10.90 -6.56
CA LYS A 130 -7.76 10.78 -6.97
C LYS A 130 -8.15 9.31 -6.99
N VAL A 131 -9.25 8.94 -6.33
CA VAL A 131 -9.88 7.63 -6.48
C VAL A 131 -10.51 7.58 -7.88
N LEU A 132 -10.04 6.64 -8.71
CA LEU A 132 -10.51 6.43 -10.07
C LEU A 132 -11.65 5.43 -10.14
N ALA A 133 -11.58 4.37 -9.30
CA ALA A 133 -12.62 3.39 -9.13
C ALA A 133 -12.60 2.84 -7.71
N GLU A 134 -13.78 2.46 -7.21
CA GLU A 134 -13.97 1.89 -5.88
C GLU A 134 -15.11 0.87 -5.89
N ALA A 135 -14.93 -0.26 -5.19
CA ALA A 135 -15.99 -1.18 -4.81
C ALA A 135 -16.45 -0.83 -3.38
N ALA A 136 -17.42 0.06 -3.27
CA ALA A 136 -17.92 0.57 -1.99
C ALA A 136 -18.97 -0.34 -1.34
N HIS A 137 -18.81 -1.65 -1.49
CA HIS A 137 -19.72 -2.69 -0.98
C HIS A 137 -18.97 -3.99 -0.67
N ASP A 138 -19.60 -4.89 0.06
CA ASP A 138 -19.04 -6.18 0.50
C ASP A 138 -19.29 -7.32 -0.51
N GLU A 139 -20.04 -7.07 -1.58
CA GLU A 139 -20.34 -8.07 -2.60
C GLU A 139 -19.12 -8.33 -3.51
N PRO A 140 -18.90 -9.58 -3.93
CA PRO A 140 -17.88 -9.90 -4.91
C PRO A 140 -18.08 -9.10 -6.21
N GLY A 141 -16.99 -8.53 -6.74
CA GLY A 141 -17.09 -7.72 -7.94
C GLY A 141 -15.73 -7.39 -8.54
N VAL A 142 -15.78 -6.70 -9.66
CA VAL A 142 -14.61 -6.20 -10.39
C VAL A 142 -14.77 -4.70 -10.58
N ILE A 143 -13.71 -3.95 -10.28
CA ILE A 143 -13.59 -2.53 -10.62
C ILE A 143 -12.57 -2.36 -11.75
N VAL A 144 -12.82 -1.41 -12.63
CA VAL A 144 -11.97 -1.12 -13.79
C VAL A 144 -11.75 0.37 -13.91
N ALA A 145 -10.53 0.77 -14.26
CA ALA A 145 -10.21 2.13 -14.64
C ALA A 145 -9.15 2.11 -15.76
N ASP A 146 -9.30 3.02 -16.72
CA ASP A 146 -8.24 3.30 -17.68
C ASP A 146 -7.17 4.15 -17.01
N ILE A 147 -5.90 3.74 -17.12
CA ILE A 147 -4.76 4.45 -16.56
C ILE A 147 -3.70 4.70 -17.64
N ASP A 148 -3.13 5.90 -17.63
CA ASP A 148 -1.92 6.23 -18.40
C ASP A 148 -0.73 6.31 -17.44
N VAL A 149 0.19 5.37 -17.53
CA VAL A 149 1.37 5.33 -16.66
C VAL A 149 2.27 6.57 -16.79
N SER A 150 2.14 7.34 -17.87
CA SER A 150 2.84 8.63 -18.02
C SER A 150 2.41 9.67 -16.98
N GLU A 151 1.21 9.55 -16.40
CA GLU A 151 0.74 10.40 -15.30
C GLU A 151 1.64 10.28 -14.07
N SER A 152 2.24 9.11 -13.82
CA SER A 152 3.24 8.93 -12.74
C SER A 152 4.44 9.83 -12.96
N THR A 153 4.98 9.87 -14.19
CA THR A 153 6.09 10.74 -14.56
C THR A 153 5.69 12.21 -14.43
N ALA A 154 4.51 12.58 -14.92
CA ALA A 154 4.00 13.94 -14.84
C ALA A 154 3.79 14.41 -13.38
N ALA A 155 3.24 13.55 -12.52
CA ALA A 155 3.06 13.84 -11.09
C ALA A 155 4.41 14.07 -10.40
N ARG A 156 5.40 13.20 -10.64
CA ARG A 156 6.76 13.30 -10.10
C ARG A 156 7.50 14.53 -10.60
N ALA A 157 7.22 14.99 -11.82
CA ALA A 157 7.79 16.22 -12.36
C ALA A 157 7.18 17.47 -11.69
N LYS A 158 5.87 17.47 -11.43
CA LYS A 158 5.17 18.58 -10.76
C LYS A 158 5.57 18.71 -9.30
N VAL A 159 5.67 17.59 -8.58
CA VAL A 159 6.05 17.53 -7.16
C VAL A 159 7.20 16.54 -7.01
N PRO A 160 8.46 16.98 -7.23
CA PRO A 160 9.62 16.08 -7.30
C PRO A 160 10.14 15.66 -5.91
N ASN A 161 9.25 15.24 -5.02
CA ASN A 161 9.56 14.89 -3.64
C ASN A 161 10.48 13.66 -3.51
N LEU A 162 10.49 12.74 -4.49
CA LEU A 162 11.45 11.64 -4.54
C LEU A 162 12.88 12.16 -4.75
N LYS A 163 13.05 13.12 -5.67
CA LYS A 163 14.34 13.75 -5.99
C LYS A 163 14.79 14.72 -4.91
N ASN A 164 13.85 15.41 -4.26
CA ASN A 164 14.13 16.44 -3.27
C ASN A 164 14.34 15.88 -1.87
N ALA A 165 14.25 14.56 -1.67
CA ALA A 165 14.53 13.93 -0.39
C ALA A 165 15.95 14.25 0.08
N ARG A 166 16.10 14.51 1.38
CA ARG A 166 17.36 14.80 2.05
C ARG A 166 17.57 13.84 3.21
N GLU A 167 18.81 13.49 3.46
CA GLU A 167 19.19 12.87 4.71
C GLU A 167 19.13 13.91 5.84
N PHE A 168 18.70 13.50 7.00
CA PHE A 168 18.63 14.35 8.18
C PHE A 168 18.86 13.54 9.46
N SER A 169 19.30 14.23 10.50
CA SER A 169 19.40 13.67 11.85
C SER A 169 18.27 14.21 12.72
N VAL A 170 17.87 13.43 13.74
CA VAL A 170 16.89 13.86 14.73
C VAL A 170 17.61 14.43 15.95
N LYS A 171 17.30 15.68 16.33
CA LYS A 171 17.77 16.29 17.59
C LYS A 171 16.59 16.42 18.54
N VAL A 172 16.69 15.76 19.68
CA VAL A 172 15.73 15.94 20.79
C VAL A 172 16.18 17.14 21.61
N ALA A 173 15.37 18.19 21.65
CA ALA A 173 15.59 19.32 22.55
C ALA A 173 15.10 18.93 23.94
N GLN A 174 15.92 19.18 24.96
CA GLN A 174 15.55 19.00 26.37
C GLN A 174 15.57 20.34 27.05
N GLU A 175 14.65 20.58 27.97
CA GLU A 175 14.67 21.74 28.87
C GLU A 175 15.89 21.66 29.75
N LYS A 176 16.63 22.78 29.87
CA LYS A 176 17.71 22.85 30.84
C LYS A 176 17.11 22.78 32.24
N GLN A 177 17.39 21.71 32.95
CA GLN A 177 17.18 21.71 34.41
C GLN A 177 18.10 22.76 34.97
N ASP A 178 17.55 23.89 35.44
CA ASP A 178 18.29 24.87 36.23
C ASP A 178 18.75 24.18 37.52
N ALA A 179 20.06 24.14 37.70
CA ALA A 179 20.74 23.55 38.87
C ALA A 179 20.64 24.49 40.06
#